data_ff7d45ac469a9f596ad7359ea96e7c25
#
_entry.id   ff7d45ac469a9f596ad7359ea96e7c25
#
_cell.length_a   1.000
_cell.length_b   1.000
_cell.length_c   1.000
_cell.angle_alpha   90.00
_cell.angle_beta   90.00
_cell.angle_gamma   90.00
#
_symmetry.space_group_name_H-M   'P 1'
#
loop_
_entity.id
_entity.type
_entity.pdbx_description
1 polymer ?
#
loop_
_entity_poly.entity_id
_entity_poly.type
_entity_poly.pdbx_seq_one_letter_code
_entity_poly.pdbx_strand_id
1 'polypeptide(L)'
;AMDEISDVMTDFARTLQLEGSENFVRLDPVDLTVVIQQPGGRVPLSRMGSAENWVGYHLVAHLALHRWFCDKDRPVPRFVMFDQSTQAFFPEEVVDAADDENADWEAVRRQFALMRDVVANLDGQLQIIASDHANLQDDWFQEGVIENWRNGVALIPEDWLDEQSSI
;
A
#
# COMPACT_ATOMS: atom_id res chain seq x y z
N ALA A 1 13.17 16.56 -9.93
CA ALA A 1 12.38 16.12 -8.77
C ALA A 1 11.05 15.54 -9.21
N MET A 2 10.12 16.34 -9.78
CA MET A 2 8.78 15.82 -10.14
C MET A 2 8.85 14.74 -11.21
N ASP A 3 9.72 14.87 -12.20
CA ASP A 3 9.88 13.85 -13.25
C ASP A 3 10.44 12.55 -12.68
N GLU A 4 11.47 12.63 -11.81
CA GLU A 4 12.03 11.45 -11.12
C GLU A 4 10.96 10.70 -10.30
N ILE A 5 10.11 11.43 -9.59
CA ILE A 5 8.99 10.84 -8.82
C ILE A 5 7.98 10.20 -9.77
N SER A 6 7.64 10.89 -10.86
CA SER A 6 6.67 10.41 -11.86
C SER A 6 7.15 9.15 -12.60
N ASP A 7 8.44 9.07 -12.91
CA ASP A 7 9.04 7.87 -13.50
C ASP A 7 8.89 6.67 -12.56
N VAL A 8 9.23 6.84 -11.28
CA VAL A 8 9.07 5.80 -10.26
C VAL A 8 7.60 5.43 -10.05
N MET A 9 6.70 6.42 -10.01
CA MET A 9 5.25 6.16 -9.92
C MET A 9 4.74 5.32 -11.09
N THR A 10 5.22 5.62 -12.31
CA THR A 10 4.83 4.88 -13.51
C THR A 10 5.28 3.42 -13.44
N ASP A 11 6.51 3.18 -12.99
CA ASP A 11 7.05 1.82 -12.82
C ASP A 11 6.32 1.04 -11.73
N PHE A 12 6.02 1.67 -10.60
CA PHE A 12 5.27 1.04 -9.52
C PHE A 12 3.81 0.74 -9.92
N ALA A 13 3.17 1.65 -10.65
CA ALA A 13 1.81 1.43 -11.15
C ALA A 13 1.74 0.22 -12.10
N ARG A 14 2.75 0.05 -12.96
CA ARG A 14 2.88 -1.12 -13.84
C ARG A 14 3.11 -2.41 -13.04
N THR A 15 3.96 -2.36 -12.01
CA THR A 15 4.21 -3.50 -11.12
C THR A 15 2.92 -3.96 -10.44
N LEU A 16 2.08 -3.03 -10.01
CA LEU A 16 0.77 -3.32 -9.41
C LEU A 16 -0.31 -3.66 -10.45
N GLN A 17 -0.03 -3.51 -11.74
CA GLN A 17 -1.00 -3.74 -12.84
C GLN A 17 -2.27 -2.88 -12.71
N LEU A 18 -2.11 -1.61 -12.27
CA LEU A 18 -3.24 -0.70 -12.09
C LEU A 18 -3.84 -0.30 -13.45
N GLU A 19 -5.12 0.01 -13.47
CA GLU A 19 -5.81 0.51 -14.67
C GLU A 19 -5.14 1.79 -15.18
N GLY A 20 -4.80 1.82 -16.47
CA GLY A 20 -4.13 2.95 -17.10
C GLY A 20 -2.62 3.02 -16.87
N SER A 21 -2.01 2.05 -16.17
CA SER A 21 -0.57 2.00 -15.85
C SER A 21 0.34 1.86 -17.08
N GLU A 22 -0.20 1.50 -18.23
CA GLU A 22 0.52 1.56 -19.52
C GLU A 22 0.90 2.98 -19.92
N ASN A 23 0.22 3.98 -19.37
CA ASN A 23 0.45 5.39 -19.60
C ASN A 23 1.38 5.99 -18.54
N PHE A 24 1.82 7.23 -18.76
CA PHE A 24 2.66 7.94 -17.82
C PHE A 24 1.84 8.44 -16.61
N VAL A 25 2.29 8.09 -15.41
CA VAL A 25 1.65 8.45 -14.14
C VAL A 25 2.44 9.56 -13.47
N ARG A 26 1.79 10.60 -13.01
CA ARG A 26 2.43 11.73 -12.35
C ARG A 26 1.64 12.28 -11.18
N LEU A 27 2.34 12.89 -10.24
CA LEU A 27 1.73 13.71 -9.21
C LEU A 27 1.50 15.14 -9.74
N ASP A 28 0.29 15.65 -9.59
CA ASP A 28 -0.02 17.05 -9.84
C ASP A 28 0.13 17.84 -8.52
N PRO A 29 1.14 18.73 -8.42
CA PRO A 29 1.39 19.46 -7.17
C PRO A 29 0.42 20.64 -6.96
N VAL A 30 -0.36 21.02 -7.97
CA VAL A 30 -1.35 22.11 -7.88
C VAL A 30 -2.66 21.57 -7.34
N ASP A 31 -3.14 20.47 -7.95
CA ASP A 31 -4.40 19.85 -7.57
C ASP A 31 -4.21 18.76 -6.47
N LEU A 32 -2.95 18.50 -6.07
CA LEU A 32 -2.55 17.48 -5.09
C LEU A 32 -3.17 16.11 -5.36
N THR A 33 -3.14 15.68 -6.63
CA THR A 33 -3.72 14.42 -7.07
C THR A 33 -2.79 13.66 -8.01
N VAL A 34 -3.02 12.37 -8.12
CA VAL A 34 -2.38 11.55 -9.16
C VAL A 34 -3.11 11.75 -10.48
N VAL A 35 -2.36 11.87 -11.55
CA VAL A 35 -2.87 12.06 -12.92
C VAL A 35 -2.23 11.06 -13.86
N ILE A 36 -3.03 10.44 -14.70
CA ILE A 36 -2.59 9.55 -15.78
C ILE A 36 -2.68 10.29 -17.11
N GLN A 37 -1.59 10.26 -17.87
CA GLN A 37 -1.48 10.92 -19.16
C GLN A 37 -1.93 9.97 -20.27
N GLN A 38 -3.20 9.96 -20.62
CA GLN A 38 -3.74 9.15 -21.71
C GLN A 38 -3.72 9.91 -23.05
N PRO A 39 -3.78 9.22 -24.20
CA PRO A 39 -3.86 9.86 -25.52
C PRO A 39 -5.01 10.86 -25.67
N GLY A 40 -6.11 10.65 -24.94
CA GLY A 40 -7.29 11.52 -24.90
C GLY A 40 -7.20 12.69 -23.92
N GLY A 41 -6.12 12.82 -23.17
CA GLY A 41 -5.90 13.89 -22.21
C GLY A 41 -5.54 13.40 -20.81
N ARG A 42 -5.57 14.31 -19.84
CA ARG A 42 -5.25 14.04 -18.43
C ARG A 42 -6.45 13.44 -17.71
N VAL A 43 -6.25 12.29 -17.06
CA VAL A 43 -7.27 11.63 -16.23
C VAL A 43 -6.82 11.72 -14.77
N PRO A 44 -7.46 12.56 -13.94
CA PRO A 44 -7.16 12.60 -12.51
C PRO A 44 -7.74 11.37 -11.81
N LEU A 45 -7.14 11.00 -10.68
CA LEU A 45 -7.54 9.85 -9.88
C LEU A 45 -9.03 9.85 -9.53
N SER A 46 -9.64 11.02 -9.32
CA SER A 46 -11.07 11.18 -9.04
C SER A 46 -12.01 10.71 -10.16
N ARG A 47 -11.48 10.44 -11.34
CA ARG A 47 -12.23 9.87 -12.49
C ARG A 47 -11.97 8.38 -12.72
N MET A 48 -11.14 7.76 -11.89
CA MET A 48 -10.88 6.33 -11.95
C MET A 48 -11.91 5.59 -11.09
N GLY A 49 -12.50 4.55 -11.65
CA GLY A 49 -13.77 4.02 -11.16
C GLY A 49 -13.68 2.96 -10.07
N SER A 50 -12.49 2.39 -9.76
CA SER A 50 -12.41 1.30 -8.77
C SER A 50 -11.73 1.72 -7.48
N ALA A 51 -12.17 1.17 -6.35
CA ALA A 51 -11.53 1.36 -5.05
C ALA A 51 -10.09 0.84 -5.04
N GLU A 52 -9.84 -0.25 -5.76
CA GLU A 52 -8.51 -0.86 -5.93
C GLU A 52 -7.52 0.11 -6.58
N ASN A 53 -7.93 0.77 -7.67
CA ASN A 53 -7.11 1.77 -8.34
C ASN A 53 -6.84 2.98 -7.42
N TRP A 54 -7.84 3.40 -6.64
CA TRP A 54 -7.66 4.47 -5.67
C TRP A 54 -6.58 4.14 -4.66
N VAL A 55 -6.70 3.00 -3.99
CA VAL A 55 -5.72 2.54 -3.00
C VAL A 55 -4.36 2.33 -3.67
N GLY A 56 -4.31 1.65 -4.81
CA GLY A 56 -3.08 1.35 -5.53
C GLY A 56 -2.32 2.62 -5.92
N TYR A 57 -2.98 3.63 -6.48
CA TYR A 57 -2.33 4.89 -6.86
C TYR A 57 -1.89 5.74 -5.67
N HIS A 58 -2.60 5.69 -4.53
CA HIS A 58 -2.12 6.32 -3.29
C HIS A 58 -0.87 5.62 -2.77
N LEU A 59 -0.87 4.28 -2.74
CA LEU A 59 0.29 3.49 -2.35
C LEU A 59 1.50 3.83 -3.22
N VAL A 60 1.33 3.83 -4.55
CA VAL A 60 2.36 4.20 -5.53
C VAL A 60 2.93 5.59 -5.27
N ALA A 61 2.05 6.58 -5.05
CA ALA A 61 2.46 7.96 -4.80
C ALA A 61 3.28 8.08 -3.50
N HIS A 62 2.82 7.46 -2.41
CA HIS A 62 3.54 7.49 -1.13
C HIS A 62 4.89 6.77 -1.21
N LEU A 63 4.96 5.60 -1.82
CA LEU A 63 6.21 4.85 -1.96
C LEU A 63 7.22 5.61 -2.85
N ALA A 64 6.77 6.20 -3.96
CA ALA A 64 7.64 6.98 -4.84
C ALA A 64 8.17 8.25 -4.16
N LEU A 65 7.32 8.95 -3.39
CA LEU A 65 7.73 10.12 -2.61
C LEU A 65 8.75 9.74 -1.54
N HIS A 66 8.51 8.68 -0.75
CA HIS A 66 9.43 8.26 0.31
C HIS A 66 10.76 7.76 -0.26
N ARG A 67 10.74 7.04 -1.38
CA ARG A 67 11.96 6.70 -2.12
C ARG A 67 12.75 7.96 -2.47
N TRP A 68 12.10 8.95 -3.09
CA TRP A 68 12.76 10.20 -3.44
C TRP A 68 13.27 10.96 -2.21
N PHE A 69 12.53 10.96 -1.08
CA PHE A 69 12.98 11.59 0.17
C PHE A 69 14.23 10.91 0.72
N CYS A 70 14.31 9.57 0.66
CA CYS A 70 15.50 8.82 1.04
C CYS A 70 16.68 9.13 0.12
N ASP A 71 16.49 9.02 -1.20
CA ASP A 71 17.51 9.24 -2.21
C ASP A 71 18.13 10.67 -2.15
N LYS A 72 17.34 11.66 -1.76
CA LYS A 72 17.76 13.08 -1.67
C LYS A 72 18.03 13.54 -0.22
N ASP A 73 18.09 12.62 0.71
CA ASP A 73 18.32 12.88 2.14
C ASP A 73 17.47 14.04 2.68
N ARG A 74 16.15 13.99 2.42
CA ARG A 74 15.24 15.04 2.87
C ARG A 74 14.91 14.89 4.35
N PRO A 75 14.74 16.01 5.08
CA PRO A 75 14.46 16.01 6.52
C PRO A 75 12.97 15.67 6.79
N VAL A 76 12.57 14.47 6.43
CA VAL A 76 11.23 13.92 6.64
C VAL A 76 11.33 12.61 7.41
N PRO A 77 10.27 12.18 8.11
CA PRO A 77 10.25 10.88 8.77
C PRO A 77 10.58 9.75 7.79
N ARG A 78 11.41 8.81 8.24
CA ARG A 78 11.83 7.64 7.46
C ARG A 78 10.89 6.45 7.71
N PHE A 79 9.61 6.72 7.87
CA PHE A 79 8.59 5.69 7.93
C PHE A 79 7.30 6.14 7.25
N VAL A 80 6.52 5.17 6.81
CA VAL A 80 5.15 5.35 6.32
C VAL A 80 4.27 4.28 6.91
N MET A 81 3.04 4.64 7.27
CA MET A 81 2.05 3.71 7.80
C MET A 81 0.89 3.58 6.80
N PHE A 82 0.54 2.34 6.48
CA PHE A 82 -0.64 2.00 5.69
C PHE A 82 -1.61 1.23 6.58
N ASP A 83 -2.84 1.68 6.63
CA ASP A 83 -3.91 1.04 7.38
C ASP A 83 -4.96 0.50 6.42
N GLN A 84 -5.19 -0.80 6.49
CA GLN A 84 -6.18 -1.54 5.69
C GLN A 84 -6.05 -1.32 4.17
N SER A 85 -4.83 -1.36 3.65
CA SER A 85 -4.55 -1.14 2.22
C SER A 85 -5.17 -2.19 1.30
N THR A 86 -5.57 -3.34 1.83
CA THR A 86 -6.20 -4.42 1.06
C THR A 86 -7.72 -4.47 1.19
N GLN A 87 -8.33 -3.59 1.98
CA GLN A 87 -9.80 -3.59 2.18
C GLN A 87 -10.60 -3.43 0.89
N ALA A 88 -10.01 -2.79 -0.14
CA ALA A 88 -10.65 -2.63 -1.45
C ALA A 88 -10.85 -3.96 -2.19
N PHE A 89 -10.06 -5.00 -1.85
CA PHE A 89 -10.13 -6.33 -2.47
C PHE A 89 -11.03 -7.27 -1.66
N PHE A 90 -11.12 -7.10 -0.35
CA PHE A 90 -11.87 -7.95 0.57
C PHE A 90 -12.77 -7.11 1.47
N PRO A 91 -13.91 -6.58 0.95
CA PRO A 91 -14.80 -5.71 1.73
C PRO A 91 -15.51 -6.41 2.89
N GLU A 92 -15.63 -7.72 2.88
CA GLU A 92 -16.31 -8.51 3.92
C GLU A 92 -15.49 -9.75 4.30
N GLU A 93 -15.05 -9.78 5.57
CA GLU A 93 -14.48 -10.88 6.34
C GLU A 93 -13.31 -11.70 5.74
N VAL A 94 -12.36 -11.93 6.61
CA VAL A 94 -11.17 -12.75 6.46
C VAL A 94 -11.46 -14.09 5.82
N VAL A 95 -11.02 -14.26 4.60
CA VAL A 95 -10.86 -15.58 4.02
C VAL A 95 -9.41 -15.99 4.22
N ASP A 96 -9.19 -17.07 4.98
CA ASP A 96 -7.89 -17.72 4.98
C ASP A 96 -7.53 -18.07 3.53
N ALA A 97 -6.31 -17.74 3.13
CA ALA A 97 -5.79 -17.90 1.77
C ALA A 97 -5.67 -19.38 1.32
N ALA A 98 -6.72 -20.17 1.54
CA ALA A 98 -6.76 -21.58 1.18
C ALA A 98 -7.12 -21.81 -0.31
N ASP A 99 -7.65 -20.78 -1.01
CA ASP A 99 -7.93 -20.82 -2.44
C ASP A 99 -7.05 -19.82 -3.20
N ASP A 100 -5.83 -20.22 -3.46
CA ASP A 100 -4.68 -19.44 -3.96
C ASP A 100 -4.81 -19.00 -5.44
N GLU A 101 -5.96 -19.18 -6.09
CA GLU A 101 -6.15 -18.89 -7.50
C GLU A 101 -7.00 -17.64 -7.78
N ASN A 102 -7.32 -16.83 -6.77
CA ASN A 102 -8.13 -15.62 -6.97
C ASN A 102 -7.24 -14.44 -7.37
N ALA A 103 -7.64 -13.70 -8.42
CA ALA A 103 -6.96 -12.50 -8.92
C ALA A 103 -6.76 -11.43 -7.83
N ASP A 104 -7.64 -11.37 -6.84
CA ASP A 104 -7.60 -10.43 -5.73
C ASP A 104 -6.40 -10.73 -4.80
N TRP A 105 -6.14 -11.99 -4.47
CA TRP A 105 -4.97 -12.40 -3.69
C TRP A 105 -3.66 -12.08 -4.41
N GLU A 106 -3.60 -12.25 -5.72
CA GLU A 106 -2.45 -11.86 -6.52
C GLU A 106 -2.20 -10.34 -6.49
N ALA A 107 -3.28 -9.55 -6.52
CA ALA A 107 -3.17 -8.09 -6.40
C ALA A 107 -2.67 -7.68 -5.01
N VAL A 108 -3.17 -8.30 -3.95
CA VAL A 108 -2.70 -8.11 -2.57
C VAL A 108 -1.23 -8.50 -2.43
N ARG A 109 -0.85 -9.68 -2.97
CA ARG A 109 0.55 -10.14 -2.96
C ARG A 109 1.47 -9.15 -3.65
N ARG A 110 1.07 -8.59 -4.81
CA ARG A 110 1.85 -7.55 -5.51
C ARG A 110 2.03 -6.28 -4.68
N GLN A 111 1.01 -5.84 -3.93
CA GLN A 111 1.13 -4.66 -3.06
C GLN A 111 2.18 -4.86 -1.97
N PHE A 112 2.10 -5.94 -1.21
CA PHE A 112 3.06 -6.22 -0.15
C PHE A 112 4.46 -6.50 -0.70
N ALA A 113 4.57 -7.20 -1.84
CA ALA A 113 5.85 -7.42 -2.50
C ALA A 113 6.50 -6.09 -2.92
N LEU A 114 5.73 -5.16 -3.48
CA LEU A 114 6.24 -3.83 -3.83
C LEU A 114 6.73 -3.07 -2.58
N MET A 115 5.99 -3.10 -1.48
CA MET A 115 6.40 -2.48 -0.20
C MET A 115 7.75 -3.06 0.28
N ARG A 116 7.87 -4.38 0.31
CA ARG A 116 9.11 -5.10 0.68
C ARG A 116 10.27 -4.67 -0.22
N ASP A 117 10.08 -4.69 -1.53
CA ASP A 117 11.12 -4.41 -2.50
C ASP A 117 11.59 -2.95 -2.43
N VAL A 118 10.69 -2.01 -2.15
CA VAL A 118 11.07 -0.60 -1.91
C VAL A 118 11.96 -0.46 -0.68
N VAL A 119 11.62 -1.12 0.43
CA VAL A 119 12.44 -1.10 1.66
C VAL A 119 13.80 -1.75 1.41
N ALA A 120 13.84 -2.90 0.74
CA ALA A 120 15.08 -3.60 0.42
C ALA A 120 16.00 -2.76 -0.48
N ASN A 121 15.45 -2.10 -1.50
CA ASN A 121 16.21 -1.24 -2.42
C ASN A 121 16.73 0.05 -1.77
N LEU A 122 16.20 0.42 -0.59
CA LEU A 122 16.65 1.57 0.19
C LEU A 122 17.59 1.19 1.35
N ASP A 123 18.10 -0.05 1.36
CA ASP A 123 19.02 -0.54 2.40
C ASP A 123 18.53 -0.28 3.83
N GLY A 124 17.22 -0.42 4.06
CA GLY A 124 16.59 -0.21 5.36
C GLY A 124 16.46 1.26 5.80
N GLN A 125 16.69 2.21 4.91
CA GLN A 125 16.51 3.65 5.22
C GLN A 125 15.04 4.06 5.35
N LEU A 126 14.10 3.21 4.98
CA LEU A 126 12.65 3.42 5.10
C LEU A 126 12.05 2.28 5.90
N GLN A 127 11.18 2.60 6.86
CA GLN A 127 10.31 1.64 7.52
C GLN A 127 8.89 1.75 6.94
N ILE A 128 8.29 0.62 6.59
CA ILE A 128 6.86 0.53 6.26
C ILE A 128 6.17 -0.22 7.38
N ILE A 129 5.11 0.36 7.92
CA ILE A 129 4.23 -0.25 8.92
C ILE A 129 2.88 -0.47 8.25
N ALA A 130 2.47 -1.71 8.08
CA ALA A 130 1.17 -2.06 7.53
C ALA A 130 0.30 -2.69 8.61
N SER A 131 -0.89 -2.13 8.83
CA SER A 131 -1.97 -2.72 9.62
C SER A 131 -3.02 -3.21 8.64
N ASP A 132 -3.23 -4.52 8.56
CA ASP A 132 -4.11 -5.10 7.54
C ASP A 132 -4.73 -6.40 8.02
N HIS A 133 -5.82 -6.80 7.40
CA HIS A 133 -6.46 -8.09 7.65
C HIS A 133 -5.98 -9.21 6.72
N ALA A 134 -5.23 -8.88 5.66
CA ALA A 134 -4.64 -9.87 4.80
C ALA A 134 -3.56 -10.69 5.52
N ASN A 135 -3.53 -11.99 5.27
CA ASN A 135 -2.55 -12.90 5.85
C ASN A 135 -2.04 -13.86 4.77
N LEU A 136 -1.06 -13.41 4.00
CA LEU A 136 -0.41 -14.23 2.98
C LEU A 136 0.42 -15.34 3.64
N GLN A 137 0.41 -16.52 3.07
CA GLN A 137 1.16 -17.67 3.59
C GLN A 137 2.60 -17.76 3.07
N ASP A 138 3.02 -16.79 2.27
CA ASP A 138 4.38 -16.68 1.75
C ASP A 138 5.38 -16.46 2.91
N ASP A 139 6.49 -17.20 2.91
CA ASP A 139 7.52 -17.11 3.96
C ASP A 139 8.01 -15.66 4.18
N TRP A 140 8.27 -14.96 3.07
CA TRP A 140 8.73 -13.57 3.10
C TRP A 140 7.72 -12.60 3.72
N PHE A 141 6.42 -12.89 3.62
CA PHE A 141 5.37 -12.09 4.25
C PHE A 141 5.30 -12.41 5.74
N GLN A 142 5.32 -13.69 6.10
CA GLN A 142 5.26 -14.15 7.50
C GLN A 142 6.47 -13.67 8.31
N GLU A 143 7.65 -13.56 7.71
CA GLU A 143 8.84 -12.95 8.35
C GLU A 143 8.63 -11.48 8.72
N GLY A 144 7.76 -10.77 8.01
CA GLY A 144 7.39 -9.38 8.28
C GLY A 144 6.25 -9.19 9.27
N VAL A 145 5.53 -10.26 9.63
CA VAL A 145 4.41 -10.19 10.60
C VAL A 145 4.95 -10.06 12.01
N ILE A 146 4.72 -8.94 12.65
CA ILE A 146 5.15 -8.67 14.03
C ILE A 146 4.06 -9.01 15.03
N GLU A 147 2.80 -8.69 14.69
CA GLU A 147 1.65 -8.91 15.54
C GLU A 147 0.49 -9.52 14.75
N ASN A 148 -0.23 -10.43 15.35
CA ASN A 148 -1.42 -11.06 14.77
C ASN A 148 -2.55 -11.08 15.78
N TRP A 149 -3.52 -10.18 15.60
CA TRP A 149 -4.68 -10.02 16.51
C TRP A 149 -5.86 -10.87 16.03
N ARG A 150 -5.71 -12.20 16.11
CA ARG A 150 -6.73 -13.19 15.70
C ARG A 150 -6.83 -14.30 16.75
N ASN A 151 -7.89 -15.09 16.67
CA ASN A 151 -8.09 -16.29 17.48
C ASN A 151 -8.00 -16.02 19.01
N GLY A 152 -8.61 -14.93 19.48
CA GLY A 152 -8.61 -14.55 20.90
C GLY A 152 -7.42 -13.67 21.32
N VAL A 153 -6.50 -13.37 20.39
CA VAL A 153 -5.49 -12.34 20.63
C VAL A 153 -6.05 -11.01 20.14
N ALA A 154 -6.11 -10.01 20.99
CA ALA A 154 -6.63 -8.69 20.67
C ALA A 154 -5.60 -7.60 20.96
N LEU A 155 -5.67 -6.49 20.21
CA LEU A 155 -4.85 -5.30 20.44
C LEU A 155 -5.08 -4.72 21.83
N ILE A 156 -6.35 -4.74 22.29
CA ILE A 156 -6.72 -4.33 23.64
C ILE A 156 -6.88 -5.61 24.49
N PRO A 157 -6.03 -5.82 25.52
CA PRO A 157 -6.15 -6.96 26.41
C PRO A 157 -7.54 -7.02 27.09
N GLU A 158 -8.09 -8.22 27.27
CA GLU A 158 -9.42 -8.40 27.86
C GLU A 158 -9.50 -7.83 29.28
N ASP A 159 -8.44 -7.95 30.08
CA ASP A 159 -8.35 -7.41 31.44
C ASP A 159 -8.51 -5.88 31.50
N TRP A 160 -8.17 -5.17 30.45
CA TRP A 160 -8.40 -3.71 30.35
C TRP A 160 -9.88 -3.35 30.14
N LEU A 161 -10.66 -4.27 29.58
CA LEU A 161 -12.09 -4.06 29.35
C LEU A 161 -12.91 -4.31 30.61
N ASP A 162 -12.46 -5.21 31.48
CA ASP A 162 -13.15 -5.58 32.72
C ASP A 162 -13.07 -4.49 33.80
N GLU A 163 -12.03 -3.67 33.82
CA GLU A 163 -11.88 -2.55 34.77
C GLU A 163 -12.92 -1.44 34.59
N GLN A 164 -13.49 -1.29 33.37
CA GLN A 164 -14.51 -0.27 33.09
C GLN A 164 -15.94 -0.69 33.46
N SER A 165 -16.17 -1.96 33.78
CA SER A 165 -17.49 -2.47 34.15
C SER A 165 -17.78 -2.36 35.66
N SER A 166 -16.87 -1.80 36.45
CA SER A 166 -16.94 -1.68 37.91
C SER A 166 -17.14 -0.26 38.44
N ILE A 167 -17.65 0.68 37.63
CA ILE A 167 -17.99 2.06 38.04
C ILE A 167 -19.50 2.32 37.93
#